data_851a3ae89ff390e2fe7c24ad5b596aff
#
_entry.id   851a3ae89ff390e2fe7c24ad5b596aff
#
_cell.length_a   1.000
_cell.length_b   1.000
_cell.length_c   1.000
_cell.angle_alpha   90.00
_cell.angle_beta   90.00
_cell.angle_gamma   90.00
#
_symmetry.space_group_name_H-M   'P 1'
#
loop_
_entity.id
_entity.type
_entity.pdbx_description
1 polymer ?
#
loop_
_entity_poly.entity_id
_entity_poly.type
_entity_poly.pdbx_seq_one_letter_code
_entity_poly.pdbx_strand_id
1 'polypeptide(L)'
;MDARSGQIVAVTLTDQDVSDESQVDPLLEQIESPIEQVTADGAYDGVPTYQTIATHDAAIAVVIPPQDNAVPSAGFETDPSPRDTHLLTIASLGRLGWQEVTGYGKRALVETAMGRYKSLIGERLRSRGDAARCTEAVVGVAVLNCMLDAARNNSVRRSAASA
;
A
#
# COMPACT_ATOMS: atom_id res chain seq x y z
N MET A 1 2.34 1.28 3.63
CA MET A 1 1.84 0.94 4.99
C MET A 1 1.98 -0.56 5.20
N ASP A 2 2.46 -0.99 6.35
CA ASP A 2 2.48 -2.40 6.73
C ASP A 2 1.08 -2.85 7.23
N ALA A 3 0.53 -3.88 6.59
CA ALA A 3 -0.81 -4.39 6.89
C ALA A 3 -0.90 -5.16 8.23
N ARG A 4 0.21 -5.65 8.78
CA ARG A 4 0.26 -6.36 10.07
C ARG A 4 0.30 -5.39 11.24
N SER A 5 1.18 -4.40 11.15
CA SER A 5 1.34 -3.38 12.20
C SER A 5 0.41 -2.18 12.02
N GLY A 6 -0.17 -1.95 10.85
CA GLY A 6 -0.92 -0.74 10.52
C GLY A 6 -0.09 0.54 10.56
N GLN A 7 1.24 0.42 10.64
CA GLN A 7 2.16 1.56 10.62
C GLN A 7 2.40 2.03 9.19
N ILE A 8 2.61 3.31 9.00
CA ILE A 8 3.06 3.88 7.73
C ILE A 8 4.57 3.73 7.68
N VAL A 9 5.08 2.85 6.83
CA VAL A 9 6.51 2.49 6.75
C VAL A 9 7.29 3.28 5.70
N ALA A 10 6.59 3.90 4.75
CA ALA A 10 7.18 4.74 3.71
C ALA A 10 6.23 5.89 3.36
N VAL A 11 6.77 7.05 3.04
CA VAL A 11 6.00 8.24 2.64
C VAL A 11 6.79 9.08 1.64
N THR A 12 6.12 9.52 0.59
CA THR A 12 6.62 10.55 -0.33
C THR A 12 5.62 11.69 -0.38
N LEU A 13 6.12 12.89 -0.60
CA LEU A 13 5.33 14.08 -0.89
C LEU A 13 5.71 14.56 -2.29
N THR A 14 4.74 14.63 -3.18
CA THR A 14 4.92 15.03 -4.57
C THR A 14 4.01 16.18 -4.93
N ASP A 15 4.34 16.89 -5.99
CA ASP A 15 3.45 17.86 -6.61
C ASP A 15 2.37 17.15 -7.44
N GLN A 16 1.32 17.89 -7.81
CA GLN A 16 0.16 17.35 -8.54
C GLN A 16 0.51 16.78 -9.92
N ASP A 17 1.62 17.23 -10.51
CA ASP A 17 2.05 16.83 -11.86
C ASP A 17 2.88 15.53 -11.85
N VAL A 18 3.19 14.98 -10.68
CA VAL A 18 3.97 13.75 -10.53
C VAL A 18 3.02 12.55 -10.48
N SER A 19 3.22 11.60 -11.38
CA SER A 19 2.44 10.35 -11.42
C SER A 19 2.68 9.51 -10.16
N ASP A 20 1.61 8.99 -9.56
CA ASP A 20 1.68 8.11 -8.39
C ASP A 20 2.48 6.83 -8.70
N GLU A 21 2.39 6.30 -9.93
CA GLU A 21 3.15 5.12 -10.37
C GLU A 21 4.67 5.34 -10.27
N SER A 22 5.15 6.57 -10.56
CA SER A 22 6.57 6.90 -10.47
C SER A 22 7.10 6.90 -9.02
N GLN A 23 6.22 6.88 -8.03
CA GLN A 23 6.57 6.87 -6.62
C GLN A 23 6.69 5.46 -6.02
N VAL A 24 6.39 4.43 -6.80
CA VAL A 24 6.48 3.04 -6.33
C VAL A 24 7.92 2.69 -5.93
N ASP A 25 8.90 2.96 -6.79
CA ASP A 25 10.30 2.70 -6.53
C ASP A 25 10.85 3.48 -5.31
N PRO A 26 10.72 4.81 -5.24
CA PRO A 26 11.13 5.57 -4.06
C PRO A 26 10.45 5.16 -2.74
N LEU A 27 9.25 4.59 -2.80
CA LEU A 27 8.56 4.07 -1.62
C LEU A 27 9.12 2.70 -1.20
N LEU A 28 9.42 1.82 -2.15
CA LEU A 28 10.01 0.51 -1.88
C LEU A 28 11.42 0.65 -1.29
N GLU A 29 12.23 1.57 -1.82
CA GLU A 29 13.59 1.85 -1.34
C GLU A 29 13.63 2.31 0.14
N GLN A 30 12.55 2.89 0.68
CA GLN A 30 12.48 3.28 2.09
C GLN A 30 12.23 2.10 3.04
N ILE A 31 11.91 0.90 2.52
CA ILE A 31 11.49 -0.25 3.33
C ILE A 31 12.68 -1.21 3.47
N GLU A 32 13.29 -1.26 4.65
CA GLU A 32 14.44 -2.12 4.93
C GLU A 32 14.05 -3.60 5.22
N SER A 33 12.80 -3.83 5.62
CA SER A 33 12.31 -5.17 5.94
C SER A 33 11.84 -5.91 4.68
N PRO A 34 11.94 -7.26 4.64
CA PRO A 34 11.41 -8.04 3.52
C PRO A 34 9.93 -7.75 3.26
N ILE A 35 9.58 -7.55 1.99
CA ILE A 35 8.21 -7.30 1.55
C ILE A 35 7.63 -8.60 1.00
N GLU A 36 6.58 -9.11 1.61
CA GLU A 36 5.92 -10.34 1.14
C GLU A 36 4.91 -10.03 0.03
N GLN A 37 4.21 -8.89 0.14
CA GLN A 37 3.14 -8.52 -0.78
C GLN A 37 3.02 -7.00 -0.91
N VAL A 38 2.86 -6.52 -2.12
CA VAL A 38 2.45 -5.15 -2.43
C VAL A 38 1.00 -5.17 -2.90
N THR A 39 0.16 -4.37 -2.25
CA THR A 39 -1.25 -4.21 -2.63
C THR A 39 -1.51 -2.73 -2.96
N ALA A 40 -2.00 -2.48 -4.15
CA ALA A 40 -2.36 -1.13 -4.61
C ALA A 40 -3.74 -1.12 -5.28
N ASP A 41 -4.26 0.06 -5.59
CA ASP A 41 -5.53 0.16 -6.33
C ASP A 41 -5.34 0.01 -7.85
N GLY A 42 -6.46 -0.04 -8.58
CA GLY A 42 -6.44 -0.25 -10.03
C GLY A 42 -5.79 0.88 -10.83
N ALA A 43 -5.53 2.04 -10.22
CA ALA A 43 -4.76 3.11 -10.88
C ALA A 43 -3.31 2.68 -11.14
N TYR A 44 -2.80 1.74 -10.33
CA TYR A 44 -1.45 1.17 -10.48
C TYR A 44 -1.40 -0.06 -11.42
N ASP A 45 -2.52 -0.44 -12.09
CA ASP A 45 -2.55 -1.58 -13.01
C ASP A 45 -1.85 -1.26 -14.35
N GLY A 46 -0.54 -1.15 -14.30
CA GLY A 46 0.34 -0.86 -15.43
C GLY A 46 1.58 -1.74 -15.45
N VAL A 47 2.03 -2.14 -16.64
CA VAL A 47 3.26 -2.93 -16.81
C VAL A 47 4.46 -2.32 -16.06
N PRO A 48 4.68 -0.99 -16.09
CA PRO A 48 5.79 -0.38 -15.36
C PRO A 48 5.75 -0.66 -13.85
N THR A 49 4.59 -0.62 -13.21
CA THR A 49 4.45 -0.90 -11.79
C THR A 49 4.88 -2.33 -11.44
N TYR A 50 4.41 -3.32 -12.21
CA TYR A 50 4.80 -4.72 -12.02
C TYR A 50 6.30 -4.93 -12.23
N GLN A 51 6.88 -4.28 -13.26
CA GLN A 51 8.32 -4.36 -13.53
C GLN A 51 9.15 -3.72 -12.42
N THR A 52 8.75 -2.57 -11.91
CA THR A 52 9.42 -1.89 -10.79
C THR A 52 9.45 -2.77 -9.56
N ILE A 53 8.30 -3.36 -9.18
CA ILE A 53 8.22 -4.25 -8.01
C ILE A 53 9.08 -5.51 -8.23
N ALA A 54 9.01 -6.14 -9.41
CA ALA A 54 9.80 -7.32 -9.73
C ALA A 54 11.33 -7.04 -9.78
N THR A 55 11.72 -5.83 -10.15
CA THR A 55 13.13 -5.39 -10.14
C THR A 55 13.63 -5.21 -8.71
N HIS A 56 12.79 -4.72 -7.80
CA HIS A 56 13.11 -4.59 -6.39
C HIS A 56 13.30 -5.96 -5.73
N ASP A 57 12.32 -6.86 -5.88
CA ASP A 57 12.41 -8.27 -5.50
C ASP A 57 11.35 -9.09 -6.28
N ALA A 58 11.80 -10.05 -7.07
CA ALA A 58 10.91 -10.90 -7.88
C ALA A 58 10.02 -11.86 -7.03
N ALA A 59 10.32 -12.04 -5.75
CA ALA A 59 9.53 -12.86 -4.83
C ALA A 59 8.31 -12.11 -4.26
N ILE A 60 8.21 -10.80 -4.44
CA ILE A 60 7.09 -10.00 -3.94
C ILE A 60 5.81 -10.35 -4.69
N ALA A 61 4.78 -10.77 -3.96
CA ALA A 61 3.44 -10.93 -4.51
C ALA A 61 2.82 -9.56 -4.81
N VAL A 62 2.34 -9.35 -6.03
CA VAL A 62 1.68 -8.10 -6.44
C VAL A 62 0.19 -8.31 -6.51
N VAL A 63 -0.60 -7.53 -5.77
CA VAL A 63 -2.06 -7.59 -5.74
C VAL A 63 -2.64 -6.23 -6.13
N ILE A 64 -2.92 -6.09 -7.42
CA ILE A 64 -3.53 -4.90 -8.02
C ILE A 64 -4.75 -5.35 -8.83
N PRO A 65 -5.93 -4.77 -8.61
CA PRO A 65 -7.10 -5.14 -9.40
C PRO A 65 -6.93 -4.68 -10.85
N PRO A 66 -7.00 -5.60 -11.83
CA PRO A 66 -6.98 -5.21 -13.24
C PRO A 66 -8.11 -4.24 -13.58
N GLN A 67 -7.85 -3.33 -14.52
CA GLN A 67 -8.86 -2.41 -15.05
C GLN A 67 -9.98 -3.20 -15.74
N ASP A 68 -11.18 -2.62 -15.84
CA ASP A 68 -12.35 -3.31 -16.40
C ASP A 68 -12.17 -3.70 -17.88
N ASN A 69 -11.35 -2.98 -18.63
CA ASN A 69 -10.99 -3.25 -20.02
C ASN A 69 -9.69 -4.04 -20.18
N ALA A 70 -9.12 -4.56 -19.10
CA ALA A 70 -7.87 -5.30 -19.13
C ALA A 70 -8.04 -6.62 -19.89
N VAL A 71 -7.10 -6.92 -20.78
CA VAL A 71 -7.02 -8.17 -21.52
C VAL A 71 -5.75 -8.93 -21.12
N PRO A 72 -5.76 -10.27 -21.13
CA PRO A 72 -4.56 -11.07 -20.91
C PRO A 72 -3.46 -10.77 -21.92
N SER A 73 -2.21 -10.98 -21.52
CA SER A 73 -1.05 -10.84 -22.41
C SER A 73 -1.05 -11.94 -23.49
N ALA A 74 -0.27 -11.72 -24.57
CA ALA A 74 -0.20 -12.67 -25.68
C ALA A 74 0.32 -14.08 -25.29
N GLY A 75 1.04 -14.20 -24.17
CA GLY A 75 1.63 -15.45 -23.67
C GLY A 75 0.91 -16.07 -22.47
N PHE A 76 -0.24 -15.55 -22.07
CA PHE A 76 -0.89 -15.89 -20.80
C PHE A 76 -1.21 -17.39 -20.62
N GLU A 77 -1.36 -18.15 -21.70
CA GLU A 77 -1.66 -19.60 -21.63
C GLU A 77 -0.45 -20.44 -21.23
N THR A 78 0.76 -20.00 -21.56
CA THR A 78 2.01 -20.74 -21.34
C THR A 78 2.84 -20.17 -20.21
N ASP A 79 2.84 -18.85 -20.04
CA ASP A 79 3.61 -18.14 -19.01
C ASP A 79 2.80 -16.93 -18.52
N PRO A 80 1.77 -17.15 -17.67
CA PRO A 80 0.92 -16.08 -17.18
C PRO A 80 1.67 -15.14 -16.26
N SER A 81 1.65 -13.86 -16.58
CA SER A 81 2.15 -12.82 -15.66
C SER A 81 1.29 -12.75 -14.38
N PRO A 82 1.76 -12.11 -13.29
CA PRO A 82 0.93 -11.87 -12.11
C PRO A 82 -0.39 -11.17 -12.45
N ARG A 83 -0.38 -10.24 -13.41
CA ARG A 83 -1.57 -9.55 -13.90
C ARG A 83 -2.54 -10.50 -14.63
N ASP A 84 -2.03 -11.41 -15.47
CA ASP A 84 -2.85 -12.43 -16.14
C ASP A 84 -3.49 -13.37 -15.13
N THR A 85 -2.75 -13.76 -14.09
CA THR A 85 -3.26 -14.58 -12.99
C THR A 85 -4.45 -13.90 -12.29
N HIS A 86 -4.41 -12.60 -12.09
CA HIS A 86 -5.54 -11.85 -11.54
C HIS A 86 -6.76 -11.87 -12.48
N LEU A 87 -6.56 -11.65 -13.78
CA LEU A 87 -7.62 -11.71 -14.78
C LEU A 87 -8.29 -13.10 -14.82
N LEU A 88 -7.51 -14.16 -14.83
CA LEU A 88 -8.01 -15.54 -14.83
C LEU A 88 -8.78 -15.84 -13.53
N THR A 89 -8.27 -15.39 -12.39
CA THR A 89 -8.94 -15.57 -11.10
C THR A 89 -10.27 -14.84 -11.05
N ILE A 90 -10.32 -13.58 -11.54
CA ILE A 90 -11.57 -12.81 -11.63
C ILE A 90 -12.56 -13.48 -12.59
N ALA A 91 -12.08 -14.00 -13.71
CA ALA A 91 -12.94 -14.72 -14.67
C ALA A 91 -13.57 -15.97 -14.06
N SER A 92 -12.86 -16.69 -13.19
CA SER A 92 -13.32 -17.93 -12.55
C SER A 92 -14.14 -17.74 -11.28
N LEU A 93 -13.76 -16.79 -10.40
CA LEU A 93 -14.35 -16.62 -9.07
C LEU A 93 -15.18 -15.33 -8.93
N GLY A 94 -15.16 -14.48 -9.95
CA GLY A 94 -15.69 -13.13 -9.86
C GLY A 94 -14.78 -12.21 -9.02
N ARG A 95 -15.07 -10.90 -9.05
CA ARG A 95 -14.26 -9.89 -8.35
C ARG A 95 -14.27 -10.07 -6.83
N LEU A 96 -15.37 -10.47 -6.23
CA LEU A 96 -15.44 -10.73 -4.78
C LEU A 96 -14.58 -11.94 -4.38
N GLY A 97 -14.68 -13.06 -5.11
CA GLY A 97 -13.84 -14.23 -4.85
C GLY A 97 -12.34 -13.93 -5.03
N TRP A 98 -11.98 -13.13 -6.04
CA TRP A 98 -10.61 -12.64 -6.20
C TRP A 98 -10.12 -11.84 -4.99
N GLN A 99 -10.95 -10.92 -4.47
CA GLN A 99 -10.61 -10.13 -3.28
C GLN A 99 -10.36 -10.99 -2.04
N GLU A 100 -11.15 -12.04 -1.86
CA GLU A 100 -11.01 -12.98 -0.75
C GLU A 100 -9.70 -13.77 -0.85
N VAL A 101 -9.41 -14.39 -2.00
CA VAL A 101 -8.23 -15.25 -2.17
C VAL A 101 -6.93 -14.47 -2.20
N THR A 102 -6.93 -13.20 -2.66
CA THR A 102 -5.73 -12.35 -2.70
C THR A 102 -5.53 -11.53 -1.42
N GLY A 103 -6.54 -11.44 -0.56
CA GLY A 103 -6.51 -10.59 0.61
C GLY A 103 -6.54 -9.08 0.28
N TYR A 104 -7.04 -8.71 -0.89
CA TYR A 104 -7.11 -7.31 -1.36
C TYR A 104 -7.83 -6.37 -0.40
N GLY A 105 -8.78 -6.88 0.39
CA GLY A 105 -9.50 -6.10 1.41
C GLY A 105 -8.60 -5.36 2.40
N LYS A 106 -7.35 -5.81 2.61
CA LYS A 106 -6.36 -5.11 3.43
C LYS A 106 -6.00 -3.72 2.91
N ARG A 107 -6.25 -3.41 1.64
CA ARG A 107 -6.05 -2.07 1.07
C ARG A 107 -6.82 -0.99 1.84
N ALA A 108 -8.01 -1.31 2.35
CA ALA A 108 -8.81 -0.37 3.16
C ALA A 108 -8.07 0.17 4.41
N LEU A 109 -7.02 -0.52 4.87
CA LEU A 109 -6.19 -0.06 5.98
C LEU A 109 -5.43 1.23 5.62
N VAL A 110 -5.06 1.42 4.35
CA VAL A 110 -4.39 2.65 3.88
C VAL A 110 -5.32 3.84 4.02
N GLU A 111 -6.59 3.70 3.61
CA GLU A 111 -7.61 4.73 3.75
C GLU A 111 -7.85 5.06 5.23
N THR A 112 -7.89 4.05 6.08
CA THR A 112 -7.99 4.22 7.53
C THR A 112 -6.78 4.97 8.11
N ALA A 113 -5.56 4.65 7.68
CA ALA A 113 -4.35 5.33 8.12
C ALA A 113 -4.33 6.80 7.67
N MET A 114 -4.73 7.06 6.41
CA MET A 114 -4.85 8.42 5.90
C MET A 114 -5.94 9.23 6.60
N GLY A 115 -7.08 8.60 6.91
CA GLY A 115 -8.14 9.22 7.72
C GLY A 115 -7.64 9.60 9.12
N ARG A 116 -6.89 8.72 9.78
CA ARG A 116 -6.24 9.00 11.07
C ARG A 116 -5.23 10.15 10.96
N TYR A 117 -4.37 10.14 9.93
CA TYR A 117 -3.41 11.20 9.70
C TYR A 117 -4.12 12.55 9.59
N LYS A 118 -5.13 12.66 8.74
CA LYS A 118 -5.90 13.90 8.55
C LYS A 118 -6.57 14.37 9.83
N SER A 119 -7.16 13.47 10.63
CA SER A 119 -7.89 13.83 11.83
C SER A 119 -7.00 14.18 13.03
N LEU A 120 -5.83 13.56 13.16
CA LEU A 120 -4.96 13.71 14.34
C LEU A 120 -3.79 14.65 14.09
N ILE A 121 -3.21 14.63 12.89
CA ILE A 121 -2.06 15.47 12.53
C ILE A 121 -2.52 16.74 11.81
N GLY A 122 -3.43 16.59 10.84
CA GLY A 122 -4.04 17.70 10.11
C GLY A 122 -4.21 17.40 8.62
N GLU A 123 -5.14 18.12 8.00
CA GLU A 123 -5.44 17.99 6.57
C GLU A 123 -4.49 18.78 5.67
N ARG A 124 -3.75 19.73 6.22
CA ARG A 124 -2.89 20.65 5.48
C ARG A 124 -1.53 20.78 6.12
N LEU A 125 -0.49 20.74 5.29
CA LEU A 125 0.86 21.07 5.72
C LEU A 125 0.95 22.59 5.98
N ARG A 126 1.62 22.97 7.05
CA ARG A 126 1.79 24.36 7.50
C ARG A 126 3.06 24.98 6.96
N SER A 127 4.07 24.17 6.69
CA SER A 127 5.36 24.58 6.14
C SER A 127 5.20 25.10 4.71
N ARG A 128 6.03 26.10 4.33
CA ARG A 128 5.92 26.79 3.03
C ARG A 128 6.94 26.31 2.00
N GLY A 129 8.06 25.71 2.41
CA GLY A 129 9.09 25.19 1.51
C GLY A 129 8.96 23.68 1.34
N ASP A 130 9.31 23.13 0.17
CA ASP A 130 9.12 21.73 -0.16
C ASP A 130 9.88 20.78 0.79
N ALA A 131 11.14 21.05 1.09
CA ALA A 131 11.91 20.30 2.07
C ALA A 131 11.28 20.32 3.48
N ALA A 132 10.72 21.47 3.89
CA ALA A 132 10.05 21.60 5.17
C ALA A 132 8.69 20.89 5.19
N ARG A 133 7.97 20.86 4.06
CA ARG A 133 6.72 20.07 3.90
C ARG A 133 7.00 18.58 3.96
N CYS A 134 8.06 18.10 3.29
CA CYS A 134 8.47 16.71 3.38
C CYS A 134 8.80 16.33 4.83
N THR A 135 9.58 17.16 5.53
CA THR A 135 9.90 16.94 6.94
C THR A 135 8.65 16.91 7.80
N GLU A 136 7.72 17.83 7.61
CA GLU A 136 6.44 17.87 8.34
C GLU A 136 5.61 16.61 8.12
N ALA A 137 5.54 16.11 6.89
CA ALA A 137 4.85 14.87 6.57
C ALA A 137 5.49 13.66 7.26
N VAL A 138 6.81 13.53 7.21
CA VAL A 138 7.57 12.44 7.87
C VAL A 138 7.39 12.49 9.39
N VAL A 139 7.49 13.66 10.00
CA VAL A 139 7.26 13.84 11.45
C VAL A 139 5.81 13.47 11.81
N GLY A 140 4.83 13.92 11.01
CA GLY A 140 3.44 13.56 11.21
C GLY A 140 3.19 12.04 11.18
N VAL A 141 3.82 11.34 10.25
CA VAL A 141 3.79 9.86 10.16
C VAL A 141 4.43 9.23 11.40
N ALA A 142 5.59 9.71 11.83
CA ALA A 142 6.26 9.19 13.04
C ALA A 142 5.40 9.36 14.29
N VAL A 143 4.77 10.52 14.47
CA VAL A 143 3.84 10.78 15.58
C VAL A 143 2.64 9.82 15.51
N LEU A 144 2.04 9.66 14.34
CA LEU A 144 0.90 8.74 14.17
C LEU A 144 1.27 7.29 14.51
N ASN A 145 2.44 6.82 14.08
CA ASN A 145 2.94 5.49 14.40
C ASN A 145 3.18 5.32 15.92
N CYS A 146 3.79 6.30 16.59
CA CYS A 146 3.96 6.32 18.05
C CYS A 146 2.61 6.23 18.79
N MET A 147 1.60 6.98 18.34
CA MET A 147 0.26 6.93 18.94
C MET A 147 -0.40 5.56 18.76
N LEU A 148 -0.20 4.92 17.61
CA LEU A 148 -0.70 3.58 17.33
C LEU A 148 -0.08 2.54 18.27
N ASP A 149 1.23 2.59 18.48
CA ASP A 149 1.93 1.68 19.39
C ASP A 149 1.51 1.90 20.85
N ALA A 150 1.36 3.15 21.27
CA ALA A 150 0.87 3.46 22.60
C ALA A 150 -0.54 2.93 22.86
N ALA A 151 -1.42 3.02 21.86
CA ALA A 151 -2.79 2.51 21.95
C ALA A 151 -2.83 0.98 22.09
N ARG A 152 -1.96 0.26 21.39
CA ARG A 152 -1.84 -1.22 21.48
C ARG A 152 -1.37 -1.67 22.85
N ASN A 153 -0.34 -1.05 23.37
CA ASN A 153 0.19 -1.37 24.69
C ASN A 153 -0.87 -1.20 25.81
N ASN A 154 -1.73 -0.19 25.70
CA ASN A 154 -2.82 0.05 26.64
C ASN A 154 -3.94 -0.99 26.52
N SER A 155 -4.25 -1.49 25.32
CA SER A 155 -5.28 -2.51 25.12
C SER A 155 -4.89 -3.87 25.74
N VAL A 156 -3.63 -4.26 25.65
CA VAL A 156 -3.10 -5.49 26.25
C VAL A 156 -3.16 -5.42 27.78
N ARG A 157 -2.83 -4.28 28.40
CA ARG A 157 -2.91 -4.11 29.86
C ARG A 157 -4.33 -4.23 30.41
N ARG A 158 -5.34 -3.73 29.71
CA ARG A 158 -6.75 -3.86 30.14
C ARG A 158 -7.24 -5.30 30.13
N SER A 159 -6.82 -6.11 29.17
CA SER A 159 -7.18 -7.53 29.12
C SER A 159 -6.58 -8.35 30.28
N ALA A 160 -5.38 -7.98 30.73
CA ALA A 160 -4.73 -8.65 31.87
C ALA A 160 -5.31 -8.26 33.25
N ALA A 161 -5.95 -7.12 33.36
CA ALA A 161 -6.57 -6.65 34.60
C ALA A 161 -7.99 -7.22 34.87
N SER A 162 -8.55 -7.94 33.89
CA SER A 162 -9.89 -8.54 33.97
C SER A 162 -9.86 -10.05 34.24
N ALA A 163 -8.70 -10.61 34.53
CA ALA A 163 -8.46 -11.99 34.99
C ALA A 163 -8.04 -11.99 36.44
#